data_e8721ba11bfc831feffcecc6c1a88a33
#
_entry.id   e8721ba11bfc831feffcecc6c1a88a33
#
_cell.length_a   1.000
_cell.length_b   1.000
_cell.length_c   1.000
_cell.angle_alpha   90.00
_cell.angle_beta   90.00
_cell.angle_gamma   90.00
#
_symmetry.space_group_name_H-M   'P 1'
#
loop_
_entity.id
_entity.type
_entity.pdbx_description
1 polymer ?
#
loop_
_entity_poly.entity_id
_entity_poly.type
_entity_poly.pdbx_seq_one_letter_code
_entity_poly.pdbx_strand_id
1 'polypeptide(L)'
;MFRPAMFVSLKAYSKPENRTRSLTLIRLAINLGFSFGPLLGGIIIAFIGYSGLFWVDGLTCIAAIFIMKLVLKEKQVKLSSETIEDEAVSQMESVYKDKPFWIFLVVVFLMGFVFLQLFTTMPLYYREIHDLSEVQIGLIMSLNGFLIFLFEMPLIHYIEKKMLDKLKIITWSLVLFALSFLVLNTTMWIGILIIGMLLITVGEMLAFPFTNNFAMDRAPTGKEGRYLALYSMAFS
;
A
#
# COMPACT_ATOMS: atom_id res chain seq x y z
N MET A 1 2.54 11.37 6.46
CA MET A 1 1.97 12.01 7.67
C MET A 1 0.48 11.74 7.90
N PHE A 2 -0.32 11.44 6.89
CA PHE A 2 -1.78 11.24 7.02
C PHE A 2 -2.17 9.91 7.73
N ARG A 3 -1.43 8.82 7.51
CA ARG A 3 -1.75 7.49 8.06
C ARG A 3 -1.87 7.44 9.60
N PRO A 4 -0.96 7.99 10.41
CA PRO A 4 -1.10 7.96 11.86
C PRO A 4 -2.36 8.67 12.34
N ALA A 5 -2.69 9.84 11.80
CA ALA A 5 -3.90 10.59 12.15
C ALA A 5 -5.17 9.80 11.79
N MET A 6 -5.18 9.12 10.65
CA MET A 6 -6.27 8.25 10.23
C MET A 6 -6.49 7.08 11.20
N PHE A 7 -5.42 6.43 11.66
CA PHE A 7 -5.52 5.34 12.64
C PHE A 7 -6.02 5.81 14.01
N VAL A 8 -5.56 6.98 14.48
CA VAL A 8 -6.06 7.59 15.72
C VAL A 8 -7.54 7.92 15.61
N SER A 9 -7.95 8.54 14.50
CA SER A 9 -9.37 8.83 14.24
C SER A 9 -10.19 7.55 14.18
N LEU A 10 -9.70 6.50 13.51
CA LEU A 10 -10.38 5.22 13.45
C LEU A 10 -10.57 4.61 14.86
N LYS A 11 -9.55 4.71 15.73
CA LYS A 11 -9.66 4.25 17.13
C LYS A 11 -10.75 5.01 17.88
N ALA A 12 -10.93 6.30 17.60
CA ALA A 12 -11.95 7.15 18.23
C ALA A 12 -13.38 6.83 17.78
N TYR A 13 -13.56 6.47 16.50
CA TYR A 13 -14.88 6.28 15.89
C TYR A 13 -15.30 4.81 15.80
N SER A 14 -14.40 3.84 15.98
CA SER A 14 -14.71 2.40 15.96
C SER A 14 -14.78 1.81 17.36
N LYS A 15 -15.74 0.91 17.59
CA LYS A 15 -15.76 0.06 18.80
C LYS A 15 -14.66 -1.01 18.69
N PRO A 16 -14.08 -1.48 19.81
CA PRO A 16 -13.05 -2.54 19.81
C PRO A 16 -13.45 -3.76 18.96
N GLU A 17 -14.72 -4.18 19.07
CA GLU A 17 -15.28 -5.35 18.37
C GLU A 17 -15.33 -5.18 16.84
N ASN A 18 -15.46 -3.93 16.35
CA ASN A 18 -15.61 -3.61 14.93
C ASN A 18 -14.34 -3.01 14.30
N ARG A 19 -13.26 -2.90 15.06
CA ARG A 19 -12.02 -2.20 14.61
C ARG A 19 -11.40 -2.88 13.39
N THR A 20 -11.31 -4.20 13.39
CA THR A 20 -10.80 -4.97 12.26
C THR A 20 -11.64 -4.73 10.99
N ARG A 21 -12.98 -4.76 11.14
CA ARG A 21 -13.88 -4.48 10.02
C ARG A 21 -13.73 -3.06 9.48
N SER A 22 -13.54 -2.09 10.36
CA SER A 22 -13.33 -0.69 9.96
C SER A 22 -12.00 -0.50 9.22
N LEU A 23 -10.92 -1.17 9.65
CA LEU A 23 -9.63 -1.19 8.94
C LEU A 23 -9.76 -1.81 7.56
N THR A 24 -10.48 -2.93 7.45
CA THR A 24 -10.74 -3.59 6.16
C THR A 24 -11.52 -2.66 5.21
N LEU A 25 -12.53 -1.96 5.70
CA LEU A 25 -13.29 -1.00 4.87
C LEU A 25 -12.43 0.15 4.36
N ILE A 26 -11.54 0.70 5.20
CA ILE A 26 -10.59 1.73 4.75
C ILE A 26 -9.68 1.19 3.65
N ARG A 27 -9.15 -0.02 3.82
CA ARG A 27 -8.29 -0.65 2.82
C ARG A 27 -9.02 -0.89 1.50
N LEU A 28 -10.27 -1.39 1.57
CA LEU A 28 -11.12 -1.54 0.38
C LEU A 28 -11.37 -0.21 -0.32
N ALA A 29 -11.65 0.86 0.43
CA ALA A 29 -11.84 2.19 -0.13
C ALA A 29 -10.58 2.73 -0.82
N ILE A 30 -9.39 2.52 -0.23
CA ILE A 30 -8.11 2.90 -0.83
C ILE A 30 -7.89 2.13 -2.13
N ASN A 31 -8.06 0.81 -2.14
CA ASN A 31 -7.86 -0.02 -3.34
C ASN A 31 -8.87 0.32 -4.43
N LEU A 32 -10.11 0.65 -4.05
CA LEU A 32 -11.12 1.14 -4.99
C LEU A 32 -10.70 2.48 -5.61
N GLY A 33 -10.15 3.39 -4.81
CA GLY A 33 -9.57 4.65 -5.30
C GLY A 33 -8.43 4.41 -6.30
N PHE A 34 -7.53 3.48 -6.01
CA PHE A 34 -6.46 3.06 -6.94
C PHE A 34 -7.01 2.38 -8.21
N SER A 35 -8.18 1.74 -8.13
CA SER A 35 -8.83 1.16 -9.30
C SER A 35 -9.40 2.22 -10.24
N PHE A 36 -10.08 3.23 -9.71
CA PHE A 36 -10.75 4.25 -10.52
C PHE A 36 -9.88 5.46 -10.84
N GLY A 37 -8.96 5.83 -9.94
CA GLY A 37 -8.13 7.03 -10.06
C GLY A 37 -7.37 7.14 -11.38
N PRO A 38 -6.53 6.17 -11.76
CA PRO A 38 -5.75 6.22 -12.99
C PRO A 38 -6.62 6.25 -14.25
N LEU A 39 -7.74 5.51 -14.28
CA LEU A 39 -8.66 5.52 -15.40
C LEU A 39 -9.32 6.89 -15.57
N LEU A 40 -9.88 7.44 -14.49
CA LEU A 40 -10.49 8.77 -14.51
C LEU A 40 -9.45 9.85 -14.85
N GLY A 41 -8.24 9.75 -14.31
CA GLY A 41 -7.13 10.63 -14.64
C GLY A 41 -6.77 10.58 -16.11
N GLY A 42 -6.64 9.39 -16.70
CA GLY A 42 -6.40 9.21 -18.13
C GLY A 42 -7.49 9.81 -19.01
N ILE A 43 -8.75 9.63 -18.64
CA ILE A 43 -9.90 10.22 -19.34
C ILE A 43 -9.86 11.76 -19.25
N ILE A 44 -9.65 12.32 -18.06
CA ILE A 44 -9.60 13.76 -17.85
C ILE A 44 -8.47 14.38 -18.67
N ILE A 45 -7.28 13.76 -18.68
CA ILE A 45 -6.14 14.24 -19.47
C ILE A 45 -6.46 14.20 -20.96
N ALA A 46 -7.09 13.15 -21.45
CA ALA A 46 -7.45 13.00 -22.87
C ALA A 46 -8.47 14.07 -23.35
N PHE A 47 -9.44 14.46 -22.51
CA PHE A 47 -10.49 15.41 -22.89
C PHE A 47 -10.18 16.87 -22.54
N ILE A 48 -9.53 17.12 -21.42
CA ILE A 48 -9.35 18.46 -20.85
C ILE A 48 -7.85 18.82 -20.71
N GLY A 49 -6.97 17.83 -20.84
CA GLY A 49 -5.53 17.98 -20.63
C GLY A 49 -5.10 17.93 -19.17
N TYR A 50 -3.82 18.05 -18.92
CA TYR A 50 -3.24 18.01 -17.57
C TYR A 50 -3.75 19.11 -16.65
N SER A 51 -4.08 20.28 -17.19
CA SER A 51 -4.66 21.39 -16.42
C SER A 51 -6.01 20.98 -15.80
N GLY A 52 -6.84 20.24 -16.54
CA GLY A 52 -8.11 19.71 -16.05
C GLY A 52 -7.94 18.75 -14.88
N LEU A 53 -6.89 17.91 -14.90
CA LEU A 53 -6.59 16.99 -13.81
C LEU A 53 -6.34 17.74 -12.49
N PHE A 54 -5.51 18.79 -12.50
CA PHE A 54 -5.24 19.58 -11.29
C PHE A 54 -6.49 20.28 -10.73
N TRP A 55 -7.39 20.76 -11.62
CA TRP A 55 -8.66 21.33 -11.18
C TRP A 55 -9.56 20.29 -10.51
N VAL A 56 -9.70 19.10 -11.09
CA VAL A 56 -10.50 18.01 -10.51
C VAL A 56 -9.93 17.57 -9.19
N ASP A 57 -8.61 17.39 -9.07
CA ASP A 57 -7.94 17.00 -7.83
C ASP A 57 -8.15 18.07 -6.73
N GLY A 58 -8.01 19.35 -7.07
CA GLY A 58 -8.26 20.43 -6.13
C GLY A 58 -9.70 20.46 -5.63
N LEU A 59 -10.68 20.35 -6.54
CA LEU A 59 -12.10 20.36 -6.21
C LEU A 59 -12.50 19.14 -5.38
N THR A 60 -11.98 17.95 -5.69
CA THR A 60 -12.26 16.73 -4.92
C THR A 60 -11.68 16.81 -3.50
N CYS A 61 -10.49 17.41 -3.32
CA CYS A 61 -9.94 17.68 -1.99
C CYS A 61 -10.82 18.63 -1.18
N ILE A 62 -11.31 19.72 -1.80
CA ILE A 62 -12.22 20.67 -1.15
C ILE A 62 -13.54 19.97 -0.78
N ALA A 63 -14.11 19.20 -1.69
CA ALA A 63 -15.33 18.42 -1.44
C ALA A 63 -15.13 17.43 -0.26
N ALA A 64 -14.00 16.74 -0.20
CA ALA A 64 -13.66 15.84 0.89
C ALA A 64 -13.59 16.58 2.25
N ILE A 65 -13.04 17.80 2.30
CA ILE A 65 -13.01 18.62 3.52
C ILE A 65 -14.43 18.99 3.96
N PHE A 66 -15.31 19.38 3.02
CA PHE A 66 -16.69 19.68 3.33
C PHE A 66 -17.45 18.47 3.86
N ILE A 67 -17.33 17.31 3.20
CA ILE A 67 -17.94 16.05 3.64
C ILE A 67 -17.45 15.69 5.04
N MET A 68 -16.13 15.80 5.27
CA MET A 68 -15.55 15.50 6.57
C MET A 68 -16.11 16.40 7.67
N LYS A 69 -16.24 17.71 7.43
CA LYS A 69 -16.83 18.66 8.40
C LYS A 69 -18.31 18.41 8.67
N LEU A 70 -19.07 17.98 7.66
CA LEU A 70 -20.51 17.71 7.81
C LEU A 70 -20.78 16.39 8.54
N VAL A 71 -19.96 15.37 8.30
CA VAL A 71 -20.22 13.99 8.78
C VAL A 71 -19.47 13.69 10.09
N LEU A 72 -18.23 14.17 10.24
CA LEU A 72 -17.42 13.92 11.44
C LEU A 72 -17.75 14.97 12.51
N LYS A 73 -18.44 14.52 13.57
CA LYS A 73 -18.57 15.30 14.80
C LYS A 73 -17.26 15.19 15.58
N GLU A 74 -16.78 16.33 16.13
CA GLU A 74 -15.63 16.32 17.03
C GLU A 74 -15.90 15.36 18.20
N LYS A 75 -15.13 14.31 18.26
CA LYS A 75 -15.12 13.36 19.37
C LYS A 75 -13.83 13.59 20.13
N GLN A 76 -13.92 14.17 21.33
CA GLN A 76 -12.76 14.26 22.22
C GLN A 76 -12.27 12.83 22.49
N VAL A 77 -11.14 12.47 21.89
CA VAL A 77 -10.41 11.28 22.29
C VAL A 77 -9.85 11.60 23.66
N LYS A 78 -10.46 11.07 24.71
CA LYS A 78 -9.74 10.91 25.97
C LYS A 78 -8.55 10.00 25.63
N LEU A 79 -7.40 10.62 25.40
CA LEU A 79 -6.13 9.92 25.50
C LEU A 79 -6.12 9.44 26.96
N SER A 80 -6.56 8.20 27.19
CA SER A 80 -6.12 7.50 28.39
C SER A 80 -4.60 7.52 28.25
N SER A 81 -3.97 8.35 29.05
CA SER A 81 -2.57 8.25 29.39
C SER A 81 -2.44 6.86 30.06
N GLU A 82 -2.40 5.80 29.27
CA GLU A 82 -1.67 4.63 29.63
C GLU A 82 -0.22 5.14 29.66
N THR A 83 0.17 5.70 30.76
CA THR A 83 1.53 5.73 31.24
C THR A 83 2.02 4.30 31.04
N ILE A 84 2.65 4.06 29.91
CA ILE A 84 3.48 2.88 29.72
C ILE A 84 4.53 3.08 30.80
N GLU A 85 4.45 2.26 31.85
CA GLU A 85 5.41 2.24 32.92
C GLU A 85 6.79 2.12 32.27
N ASP A 86 7.53 3.23 32.32
CA ASP A 86 8.88 3.38 31.77
C ASP A 86 9.90 2.44 32.44
N GLU A 87 9.50 1.72 33.49
CA GLU A 87 10.39 0.85 34.29
C GLU A 87 10.66 -0.53 33.68
N ALA A 88 9.80 -1.06 32.80
CA ALA A 88 10.06 -2.33 32.12
C ALA A 88 10.93 -2.18 30.85
N VAL A 89 11.20 -0.95 30.42
CA VAL A 89 11.83 -0.64 29.13
C VAL A 89 13.37 -0.73 29.20
N SER A 90 13.97 -0.72 30.41
CA SER A 90 15.42 -0.58 30.56
C SER A 90 16.25 -1.84 30.32
N GLN A 91 15.67 -3.05 30.32
CA GLN A 91 16.39 -4.30 30.16
C GLN A 91 16.21 -5.03 28.81
N MET A 92 15.36 -4.51 27.91
CA MET A 92 15.16 -5.15 26.61
C MET A 92 16.15 -4.64 25.56
N GLU A 93 16.72 -5.55 24.78
CA GLU A 93 17.63 -5.20 23.67
C GLU A 93 17.04 -4.14 22.74
N SER A 94 17.85 -3.16 22.39
CA SER A 94 17.45 -2.07 21.49
C SER A 94 17.13 -2.63 20.08
N VAL A 95 16.04 -2.16 19.45
CA VAL A 95 15.70 -2.45 18.04
C VAL A 95 16.91 -2.31 17.11
N TYR A 96 17.80 -1.36 17.42
CA TYR A 96 19.01 -1.09 16.65
C TYR A 96 20.05 -2.21 16.70
N LYS A 97 19.95 -3.17 17.62
CA LYS A 97 20.83 -4.34 17.72
C LYS A 97 20.29 -5.56 16.97
N ASP A 98 19.04 -5.54 16.50
CA ASP A 98 18.44 -6.63 15.73
C ASP A 98 18.94 -6.63 14.28
N LYS A 99 20.12 -7.20 14.04
CA LYS A 99 20.73 -7.28 12.70
C LYS A 99 19.82 -7.93 11.64
N PRO A 100 19.13 -9.07 11.89
CA PRO A 100 18.20 -9.64 10.91
C PRO A 100 17.06 -8.69 10.55
N PHE A 101 16.55 -7.89 11.50
CA PHE A 101 15.53 -6.90 11.22
C PHE A 101 16.05 -5.77 10.33
N TRP A 102 17.29 -5.33 10.51
CA TRP A 102 17.91 -4.34 9.62
C TRP A 102 18.05 -4.85 8.18
N ILE A 103 18.48 -6.12 8.01
CA ILE A 103 18.53 -6.73 6.67
C ILE A 103 17.13 -6.75 6.04
N PHE A 104 16.12 -7.11 6.83
CA PHE A 104 14.73 -7.08 6.38
C PHE A 104 14.29 -5.66 5.99
N LEU A 105 14.64 -4.62 6.75
CA LEU A 105 14.34 -3.22 6.41
C LEU A 105 15.01 -2.78 5.10
N VAL A 106 16.23 -3.21 4.82
CA VAL A 106 16.87 -2.95 3.53
C VAL A 106 16.10 -3.62 2.38
N VAL A 107 15.65 -4.86 2.57
CA VAL A 107 14.82 -5.55 1.58
C VAL A 107 13.50 -4.82 1.35
N VAL A 108 12.85 -4.36 2.42
CA VAL A 108 11.60 -3.57 2.33
C VAL A 108 11.83 -2.24 1.62
N PHE A 109 12.94 -1.57 1.90
CA PHE A 109 13.31 -0.32 1.23
C PHE A 109 13.51 -0.55 -0.28
N LEU A 110 14.27 -1.57 -0.67
CA LEU A 110 14.47 -1.91 -2.09
C LEU A 110 13.15 -2.30 -2.77
N MET A 111 12.31 -3.05 -2.08
CA MET A 111 10.97 -3.40 -2.55
C MET A 111 10.11 -2.14 -2.78
N GLY A 112 10.12 -1.20 -1.83
CA GLY A 112 9.42 0.07 -1.95
C GLY A 112 9.93 0.90 -3.13
N PHE A 113 11.24 0.96 -3.31
CA PHE A 113 11.88 1.65 -4.43
C PHE A 113 11.42 1.07 -5.79
N VAL A 114 11.40 -0.25 -5.92
CA VAL A 114 10.92 -0.94 -7.13
C VAL A 114 9.42 -0.71 -7.32
N PHE A 115 8.63 -0.79 -6.25
CA PHE A 115 7.18 -0.57 -6.30
C PHE A 115 6.81 0.84 -6.77
N LEU A 116 7.57 1.88 -6.37
CA LEU A 116 7.32 3.25 -6.82
C LEU A 116 7.48 3.42 -8.34
N GLN A 117 8.26 2.55 -9.01
CA GLN A 117 8.37 2.55 -10.47
C GLN A 117 7.03 2.27 -11.16
N LEU A 118 6.11 1.58 -10.50
CA LEU A 118 4.75 1.36 -10.99
C LEU A 118 4.03 2.69 -11.31
N PHE A 119 4.26 3.74 -10.51
CA PHE A 119 3.58 5.03 -10.65
C PHE A 119 4.39 6.07 -11.40
N THR A 120 5.68 5.86 -11.57
CA THR A 120 6.60 6.82 -12.20
C THR A 120 7.09 6.34 -13.55
N THR A 121 7.86 5.29 -13.57
CA THR A 121 8.57 4.83 -14.76
C THR A 121 7.69 4.01 -15.71
N MET A 122 6.80 3.15 -15.17
CA MET A 122 5.97 2.30 -16.01
C MET A 122 4.99 3.08 -16.89
N PRO A 123 4.25 4.11 -16.41
CA PRO A 123 3.39 4.92 -17.27
C PRO A 123 4.17 5.64 -18.38
N LEU A 124 5.36 6.14 -18.06
CA LEU A 124 6.24 6.79 -19.02
C LEU A 124 6.71 5.82 -20.11
N TYR A 125 7.15 4.61 -19.68
CA TYR A 125 7.54 3.53 -20.60
C TYR A 125 6.39 3.13 -21.53
N TYR A 126 5.16 3.01 -21.00
CA TYR A 126 3.97 2.68 -21.80
C TYR A 126 3.68 3.75 -22.86
N ARG A 127 3.88 5.02 -22.50
CA ARG A 127 3.68 6.14 -23.41
C ARG A 127 4.76 6.23 -24.46
N GLU A 128 6.05 6.24 -24.06
CA GLU A 128 7.16 6.57 -24.95
C GLU A 128 7.63 5.40 -25.81
N ILE A 129 7.48 4.18 -25.34
CA ILE A 129 7.97 2.97 -26.03
C ILE A 129 6.84 2.23 -26.76
N HIS A 130 5.65 2.24 -26.19
CA HIS A 130 4.48 1.54 -26.76
C HIS A 130 3.43 2.47 -27.36
N ASP A 131 3.66 3.79 -27.39
CA ASP A 131 2.76 4.82 -27.93
C ASP A 131 1.32 4.73 -27.40
N LEU A 132 1.15 4.30 -26.13
CA LEU A 132 -0.17 4.20 -25.53
C LEU A 132 -0.72 5.57 -25.18
N SER A 133 -2.03 5.74 -25.41
CA SER A 133 -2.77 6.91 -24.95
C SER A 133 -2.92 6.92 -23.42
N GLU A 134 -3.17 8.11 -22.86
CA GLU A 134 -3.40 8.30 -21.42
C GLU A 134 -4.53 7.41 -20.89
N VAL A 135 -5.59 7.21 -21.70
CA VAL A 135 -6.72 6.32 -21.35
C VAL A 135 -6.28 4.87 -21.27
N GLN A 136 -5.48 4.39 -22.24
CA GLN A 136 -4.97 3.02 -22.24
C GLN A 136 -4.03 2.77 -21.06
N ILE A 137 -3.15 3.73 -20.76
CA ILE A 137 -2.28 3.68 -19.58
C ILE A 137 -3.14 3.64 -18.30
N GLY A 138 -4.14 4.53 -18.21
CA GLY A 138 -5.08 4.56 -17.09
C GLY A 138 -5.83 3.24 -16.89
N LEU A 139 -6.24 2.58 -17.98
CA LEU A 139 -6.88 1.26 -17.94
C LEU A 139 -5.95 0.18 -17.37
N ILE A 140 -4.69 0.12 -17.85
CA ILE A 140 -3.71 -0.86 -17.35
C ILE A 140 -3.40 -0.61 -15.87
N MET A 141 -3.24 0.65 -15.48
CA MET A 141 -3.00 1.01 -14.07
C MET A 141 -4.21 0.70 -13.18
N SER A 142 -5.42 0.94 -13.68
CA SER A 142 -6.67 0.60 -12.98
C SER A 142 -6.84 -0.90 -12.77
N LEU A 143 -6.34 -1.71 -13.69
CA LEU A 143 -6.36 -3.17 -13.58
C LEU A 143 -5.65 -3.64 -12.30
N ASN A 144 -4.52 -3.02 -11.93
CA ASN A 144 -3.81 -3.30 -10.68
C ASN A 144 -4.75 -3.12 -9.47
N GLY A 145 -5.29 -1.92 -9.27
CA GLY A 145 -6.18 -1.64 -8.14
C GLY A 145 -7.44 -2.53 -8.11
N PHE A 146 -8.01 -2.81 -9.28
CA PHE A 146 -9.20 -3.66 -9.41
C PHE A 146 -8.92 -5.11 -9.02
N LEU A 147 -7.79 -5.68 -9.46
CA LEU A 147 -7.39 -7.04 -9.10
C LEU A 147 -7.09 -7.16 -7.60
N ILE A 148 -6.41 -6.17 -7.02
CA ILE A 148 -6.17 -6.13 -5.57
C ILE A 148 -7.50 -6.10 -4.83
N PHE A 149 -8.42 -5.22 -5.22
CA PHE A 149 -9.74 -5.12 -4.61
C PHE A 149 -10.49 -6.45 -4.60
N LEU A 150 -10.45 -7.19 -5.71
CA LEU A 150 -11.18 -8.46 -5.85
C LEU A 150 -10.47 -9.65 -5.20
N PHE A 151 -9.16 -9.77 -5.37
CA PHE A 151 -8.45 -11.02 -5.13
C PHE A 151 -7.52 -11.00 -3.92
N GLU A 152 -7.14 -9.84 -3.38
CA GLU A 152 -6.18 -9.77 -2.26
C GLU A 152 -6.67 -10.55 -1.05
N MET A 153 -7.90 -10.31 -0.59
CA MET A 153 -8.44 -10.99 0.60
C MET A 153 -8.62 -12.49 0.42
N PRO A 154 -9.21 -13.00 -0.68
CA PRO A 154 -9.26 -14.43 -0.96
C PRO A 154 -7.88 -15.07 -1.03
N LEU A 155 -6.91 -14.40 -1.68
CA LEU A 155 -5.55 -14.91 -1.83
C LEU A 155 -4.84 -15.03 -0.48
N ILE A 156 -4.89 -13.97 0.35
CA ILE A 156 -4.29 -13.98 1.69
C ILE A 156 -4.90 -15.10 2.53
N HIS A 157 -6.23 -15.18 2.58
CA HIS A 157 -6.93 -16.22 3.34
C HIS A 157 -6.50 -17.63 2.92
N TYR A 158 -6.39 -17.87 1.60
CA TYR A 158 -5.95 -19.16 1.06
C TYR A 158 -4.51 -19.51 1.50
N ILE A 159 -3.61 -18.53 1.47
CA ILE A 159 -2.20 -18.73 1.83
C ILE A 159 -2.03 -18.94 3.34
N GLU A 160 -2.72 -18.16 4.16
CA GLU A 160 -2.69 -18.30 5.62
C GLU A 160 -3.18 -19.69 6.06
N LYS A 161 -4.24 -20.20 5.42
CA LYS A 161 -4.75 -21.55 5.69
C LYS A 161 -3.71 -22.64 5.39
N LYS A 162 -2.77 -22.41 4.47
CA LYS A 162 -1.69 -23.37 4.15
C LYS A 162 -0.50 -23.30 5.10
N MET A 163 -0.48 -22.39 6.07
CA MET A 163 0.60 -22.24 7.06
C MET A 163 2.00 -22.11 6.42
N LEU A 164 2.08 -21.44 5.26
CA LEU A 164 3.35 -21.27 4.56
C LEU A 164 4.27 -20.30 5.32
N ASP A 165 5.57 -20.54 5.21
CA ASP A 165 6.59 -19.66 5.79
C ASP A 165 6.52 -18.26 5.19
N LYS A 166 6.36 -17.23 6.03
CA LYS A 166 6.24 -15.83 5.64
C LYS A 166 7.44 -15.34 4.83
N LEU A 167 8.65 -15.76 5.19
CA LEU A 167 9.87 -15.38 4.45
C LEU A 167 9.86 -15.94 3.03
N LYS A 168 9.37 -17.15 2.83
CA LYS A 168 9.23 -17.73 1.48
C LYS A 168 8.23 -16.93 0.65
N ILE A 169 7.10 -16.51 1.24
CA ILE A 169 6.09 -15.70 0.54
C ILE A 169 6.68 -14.36 0.13
N ILE A 170 7.39 -13.69 1.05
CA ILE A 170 8.09 -12.43 0.77
C ILE A 170 9.13 -12.63 -0.36
N THR A 171 9.89 -13.70 -0.32
CA THR A 171 10.87 -14.01 -1.39
C THR A 171 10.19 -14.19 -2.74
N TRP A 172 9.11 -14.96 -2.80
CA TRP A 172 8.34 -15.14 -4.04
C TRP A 172 7.74 -13.84 -4.54
N SER A 173 7.26 -12.96 -3.66
CA SER A 173 6.74 -11.65 -4.07
C SER A 173 7.82 -10.78 -4.72
N LEU A 174 9.05 -10.81 -4.21
CA LEU A 174 10.20 -10.10 -4.80
C LEU A 174 10.58 -10.68 -6.17
N VAL A 175 10.53 -12.02 -6.32
CA VAL A 175 10.73 -12.68 -7.61
C VAL A 175 9.68 -12.23 -8.63
N LEU A 176 8.41 -12.13 -8.21
CA LEU A 176 7.34 -11.63 -9.09
C LEU A 176 7.55 -10.17 -9.48
N PHE A 177 8.01 -9.29 -8.56
CA PHE A 177 8.41 -7.93 -8.91
C PHE A 177 9.54 -7.91 -9.93
N ALA A 178 10.60 -8.68 -9.72
CA ALA A 178 11.70 -8.76 -10.67
C ALA A 178 11.24 -9.25 -12.05
N LEU A 179 10.45 -10.31 -12.09
CA LEU A 179 9.90 -10.86 -13.34
C LEU A 179 9.00 -9.86 -14.05
N SER A 180 8.20 -9.05 -13.31
CA SER A 180 7.32 -8.04 -13.91
C SER A 180 8.07 -7.02 -14.75
N PHE A 181 9.25 -6.57 -14.29
CA PHE A 181 10.10 -5.64 -15.04
C PHE A 181 10.91 -6.32 -16.14
N LEU A 182 11.41 -7.53 -15.89
CA LEU A 182 12.19 -8.27 -16.90
C LEU A 182 11.33 -8.63 -18.11
N VAL A 183 10.09 -9.05 -17.90
CA VAL A 183 9.20 -9.46 -18.98
C VAL A 183 8.86 -8.31 -19.92
N LEU A 184 8.79 -7.07 -19.45
CA LEU A 184 8.51 -5.90 -20.27
C LEU A 184 9.54 -5.66 -21.38
N ASN A 185 10.77 -6.16 -21.21
CA ASN A 185 11.85 -6.00 -22.18
C ASN A 185 11.94 -7.16 -23.19
N THR A 186 11.05 -8.15 -23.13
CA THR A 186 11.16 -9.36 -23.98
C THR A 186 10.54 -9.19 -25.36
N THR A 187 9.53 -8.34 -25.52
CA THR A 187 8.82 -8.14 -26.79
C THR A 187 8.05 -6.81 -26.81
N MET A 188 7.81 -6.29 -27.99
CA MET A 188 6.97 -5.09 -28.22
C MET A 188 5.47 -5.39 -28.30
N TRP A 189 5.06 -6.63 -28.08
CA TRP A 189 3.65 -6.98 -28.07
C TRP A 189 2.93 -6.35 -26.87
N ILE A 190 1.85 -5.61 -27.11
CA ILE A 190 1.10 -4.87 -26.06
C ILE A 190 0.62 -5.80 -24.91
N GLY A 191 0.28 -7.06 -25.20
CA GLY A 191 -0.12 -8.03 -24.17
C GLY A 191 0.93 -8.26 -23.08
N ILE A 192 2.22 -7.96 -23.36
CA ILE A 192 3.29 -8.10 -22.37
C ILE A 192 3.13 -7.11 -21.21
N LEU A 193 2.56 -5.94 -21.49
CA LEU A 193 2.28 -4.91 -20.48
C LEU A 193 1.26 -5.39 -19.46
N ILE A 194 0.24 -6.12 -19.94
CA ILE A 194 -0.77 -6.76 -19.08
C ILE A 194 -0.13 -7.87 -18.25
N ILE A 195 0.72 -8.69 -18.85
CA ILE A 195 1.44 -9.75 -18.11
C ILE A 195 2.34 -9.14 -17.05
N GLY A 196 3.12 -8.10 -17.36
CA GLY A 196 3.93 -7.37 -16.39
C GLY A 196 3.08 -6.80 -15.26
N MET A 197 1.93 -6.19 -15.59
CA MET A 197 0.99 -5.65 -14.61
C MET A 197 0.41 -6.77 -13.71
N LEU A 198 0.04 -7.93 -14.25
CA LEU A 198 -0.43 -9.05 -13.46
C LEU A 198 0.63 -9.58 -12.49
N LEU A 199 1.88 -9.69 -12.94
CA LEU A 199 3.00 -10.17 -12.12
C LEU A 199 3.26 -9.22 -10.94
N ILE A 200 3.34 -7.90 -11.20
CA ILE A 200 3.56 -6.92 -10.12
C ILE A 200 2.38 -6.88 -9.16
N THR A 201 1.15 -6.99 -9.65
CA THR A 201 -0.07 -7.00 -8.83
C THR A 201 -0.11 -8.19 -7.88
N VAL A 202 0.18 -9.40 -8.36
CA VAL A 202 0.26 -10.59 -7.50
C VAL A 202 1.41 -10.45 -6.49
N GLY A 203 2.56 -9.95 -6.94
CA GLY A 203 3.68 -9.62 -6.07
C GLY A 203 3.29 -8.66 -4.94
N GLU A 204 2.54 -7.61 -5.25
CA GLU A 204 2.03 -6.61 -4.32
C GLU A 204 1.08 -7.20 -3.29
N MET A 205 0.09 -8.00 -3.74
CA MET A 205 -0.86 -8.67 -2.85
C MET A 205 -0.17 -9.58 -1.83
N LEU A 206 0.99 -10.14 -2.18
CA LEU A 206 1.80 -10.97 -1.29
C LEU A 206 2.74 -10.14 -0.42
N ALA A 207 3.43 -9.17 -1.02
CA ALA A 207 4.49 -8.41 -0.37
C ALA A 207 3.99 -7.63 0.85
N PHE A 208 2.99 -6.76 0.67
CA PHE A 208 2.60 -5.81 1.71
C PHE A 208 2.01 -6.44 2.96
N PRO A 209 1.05 -7.39 2.87
CA PRO A 209 0.50 -8.02 4.06
C PRO A 209 1.56 -8.83 4.83
N PHE A 210 2.37 -9.60 4.11
CA PHE A 210 3.32 -10.50 4.74
C PHE A 210 4.56 -9.80 5.29
N THR A 211 5.05 -8.72 4.67
CA THR A 211 6.11 -7.89 5.25
C THR A 211 5.65 -7.14 6.49
N ASN A 212 4.42 -6.61 6.48
CA ASN A 212 3.83 -5.97 7.65
C ASN A 212 3.68 -6.97 8.82
N ASN A 213 3.10 -8.14 8.55
CA ASN A 213 2.96 -9.20 9.55
C ASN A 213 4.31 -9.67 10.08
N PHE A 214 5.32 -9.80 9.23
CA PHE A 214 6.67 -10.18 9.65
C PHE A 214 7.28 -9.14 10.59
N ALA A 215 7.12 -7.84 10.29
CA ALA A 215 7.60 -6.77 11.16
C ALA A 215 6.90 -6.78 12.52
N MET A 216 5.59 -7.07 12.55
CA MET A 216 4.82 -7.19 13.80
C MET A 216 5.24 -8.40 14.64
N ASP A 217 5.36 -9.58 14.02
CA ASP A 217 5.71 -10.82 14.72
C ASP A 217 7.14 -10.81 15.27
N ARG A 218 8.04 -10.06 14.60
CA ARG A 218 9.42 -9.96 15.07
C ARG A 218 9.57 -9.02 16.26
N ALA A 219 8.62 -8.14 16.47
CA ALA A 219 8.68 -7.19 17.56
C ALA A 219 8.52 -7.89 18.92
N PRO A 220 9.43 -7.68 19.88
CA PRO A 220 9.19 -8.10 21.25
C PRO A 220 7.96 -7.40 21.83
N THR A 221 7.26 -8.05 22.75
CA THR A 221 6.09 -7.49 23.44
C THR A 221 6.41 -6.12 24.04
N GLY A 222 5.60 -5.11 23.73
CA GLY A 222 5.79 -3.72 24.17
C GLY A 222 6.70 -2.88 23.25
N LYS A 223 7.31 -3.44 22.19
CA LYS A 223 8.12 -2.69 21.21
C LYS A 223 7.54 -2.68 19.80
N GLU A 224 6.34 -3.20 19.62
CA GLU A 224 5.67 -3.33 18.31
C GLU A 224 5.62 -1.98 17.59
N GLY A 225 5.34 -0.90 18.31
CA GLY A 225 5.29 0.45 17.76
C GLY A 225 6.62 0.91 17.16
N ARG A 226 7.76 0.56 17.78
CA ARG A 226 9.09 0.93 17.26
C ARG A 226 9.46 0.16 15.99
N TYR A 227 9.16 -1.14 15.95
CA TYR A 227 9.39 -1.99 14.78
C TYR A 227 8.52 -1.54 13.60
N LEU A 228 7.24 -1.26 13.83
CA LEU A 228 6.33 -0.76 12.81
C LEU A 228 6.69 0.66 12.34
N ALA A 229 7.21 1.52 13.24
CA ALA A 229 7.69 2.84 12.85
C ALA A 229 8.88 2.75 11.89
N LEU A 230 9.90 1.92 12.21
CA LEU A 230 11.05 1.69 11.33
C LEU A 230 10.63 1.04 10.00
N TYR A 231 9.73 0.06 10.03
CA TYR A 231 9.15 -0.54 8.83
C TYR A 231 8.46 0.51 7.96
N SER A 232 7.64 1.38 8.56
CA SER A 232 6.96 2.45 7.83
C SER A 232 7.93 3.47 7.24
N MET A 233 9.04 3.78 7.94
CA MET A 233 10.10 4.66 7.42
C MET A 233 10.86 4.04 6.25
N ALA A 234 11.11 2.75 6.29
CA ALA A 234 11.78 2.05 5.18
C ALA A 234 10.94 2.03 3.90
N PHE A 235 9.62 2.23 4.02
CA PHE A 235 8.68 2.20 2.91
C PHE A 235 8.25 3.61 2.44
N SER A 236 8.63 4.66 3.14
CA SER A 236 8.26 6.06 2.84
C SER A 236 9.30 6.74 1.97
#